data_95ab54ba6d50397708686a590486bc0f
#
_entry.id   95ab54ba6d50397708686a590486bc0f
#
_cell.length_a   1.000
_cell.length_b   1.000
_cell.length_c   1.000
_cell.angle_alpha   90.00
_cell.angle_beta   90.00
_cell.angle_gamma   90.00
#
_symmetry.space_group_name_H-M   'P 1'
#
loop_
_entity.id
_entity.type
_entity.pdbx_description
1 polymer ?
#
loop_
_entity_poly.entity_id
_entity_poly.type
_entity_poly.pdbx_seq_one_letter_code
_entity_poly.pdbx_strand_id
1 'polypeptide(L)'
;MPAAVAARPRDGRGYPVLAITPWRDGAPDFAVTSPARILVCAVERRCSICGLGLGKGPVWRVVAAEEAVAIATDPVGFENAATTVEPPGHRPCMLYAAVVCPWLARPNARRRLDARVVGTPILRGEARGAVGEIGGAVVSFERYEFTVEERVEFRYRGVADFVPHLVGEEHLAELLDLRSGDAHPDEVCPEWLLDDEGAAQRRALRYV
;
A
#
# COMPACT_ATOMS: atom_id res chain seq x y z
N MET A 1 -9.19 13.40 2.33
CA MET A 1 -9.26 11.94 2.06
C MET A 1 -9.88 11.74 0.68
N PRO A 2 -9.30 10.93 -0.20
CA PRO A 2 -9.86 10.65 -1.53
C PRO A 2 -11.27 10.04 -1.43
N ALA A 3 -12.17 10.38 -2.35
CA ALA A 3 -13.57 9.94 -2.33
C ALA A 3 -13.72 8.41 -2.30
N ALA A 4 -12.92 7.69 -3.11
CA ALA A 4 -12.94 6.24 -3.12
C ALA A 4 -12.43 5.59 -1.83
N VAL A 5 -11.53 6.24 -1.10
CA VAL A 5 -11.12 5.80 0.23
C VAL A 5 -12.22 6.10 1.27
N ALA A 6 -12.91 7.23 1.11
CA ALA A 6 -14.03 7.59 1.96
C ALA A 6 -15.20 6.61 1.85
N ALA A 7 -15.42 6.03 0.67
CA ALA A 7 -16.45 5.03 0.38
C ALA A 7 -16.13 3.62 0.93
N ARG A 8 -14.90 3.38 1.42
CA ARG A 8 -14.53 2.08 2.02
C ARG A 8 -15.26 1.84 3.34
N PRO A 9 -15.53 0.58 3.70
CA PRO A 9 -15.98 0.22 5.04
C PRO A 9 -15.05 0.81 6.10
N ARG A 10 -15.60 1.10 7.27
CA ARG A 10 -14.84 1.65 8.38
C ARG A 10 -14.77 0.68 9.53
N ASP A 11 -13.65 0.68 10.25
CA ASP A 11 -13.52 -0.03 11.51
C ASP A 11 -14.28 0.69 12.65
N GLY A 12 -14.35 0.09 13.83
CA GLY A 12 -15.00 0.67 15.00
C GLY A 12 -14.41 1.99 15.51
N ARG A 13 -13.24 2.42 14.99
CA ARG A 13 -12.57 3.70 15.27
C ARG A 13 -12.80 4.75 14.18
N GLY A 14 -13.52 4.37 13.11
CA GLY A 14 -13.81 5.24 11.97
C GLY A 14 -12.73 5.28 10.89
N TYR A 15 -11.70 4.43 10.94
CA TYR A 15 -10.68 4.34 9.88
C TYR A 15 -11.18 3.54 8.69
N PRO A 16 -10.91 3.98 7.44
CA PRO A 16 -11.25 3.22 6.26
C PRO A 16 -10.43 1.92 6.20
N VAL A 17 -11.12 0.82 5.90
CA VAL A 17 -10.51 -0.50 5.76
C VAL A 17 -9.95 -0.65 4.35
N LEU A 18 -8.65 -0.91 4.21
CA LEU A 18 -7.98 -1.04 2.91
C LEU A 18 -8.51 -2.25 2.13
N ALA A 19 -8.45 -2.19 0.80
CA ALA A 19 -8.92 -3.29 -0.05
C ALA A 19 -8.20 -4.62 0.22
N ILE A 20 -6.93 -4.58 0.61
CA ILE A 20 -6.11 -5.75 0.92
C ILE A 20 -6.17 -6.20 2.39
N THR A 21 -6.88 -5.47 3.26
CA THR A 21 -7.05 -5.86 4.67
C THR A 21 -8.01 -7.03 4.77
N PRO A 22 -7.64 -8.15 5.42
CA PRO A 22 -8.55 -9.27 5.63
C PRO A 22 -9.62 -8.95 6.66
N TRP A 23 -10.75 -9.62 6.53
CA TRP A 23 -11.81 -9.62 7.52
C TRP A 23 -11.83 -10.94 8.27
N ARG A 24 -11.79 -10.89 9.60
CA ARG A 24 -11.84 -12.06 10.49
C ARG A 24 -12.93 -11.84 11.52
N ASP A 25 -13.84 -12.79 11.64
CA ASP A 25 -14.95 -12.74 12.61
C ASP A 25 -15.75 -11.42 12.55
N GLY A 26 -15.97 -10.91 11.34
CA GLY A 26 -16.71 -9.67 11.09
C GLY A 26 -15.95 -8.37 11.40
N ALA A 27 -14.65 -8.44 11.68
CA ALA A 27 -13.79 -7.29 11.94
C ALA A 27 -12.56 -7.24 11.04
N PRO A 28 -12.07 -6.05 10.65
CA PRO A 28 -10.85 -5.91 9.85
C PRO A 28 -9.60 -6.16 10.71
N ASP A 29 -8.68 -6.96 10.19
CA ASP A 29 -7.38 -7.22 10.82
C ASP A 29 -6.28 -6.39 10.14
N PHE A 30 -5.98 -5.22 10.70
CA PHE A 30 -4.94 -4.31 10.18
C PHE A 30 -3.50 -4.78 10.44
N ALA A 31 -3.30 -5.85 11.19
CA ALA A 31 -1.96 -6.35 11.47
C ALA A 31 -1.35 -7.11 10.29
N VAL A 32 -2.20 -7.61 9.40
CA VAL A 32 -1.82 -8.43 8.25
C VAL A 32 -2.51 -7.98 6.97
N THR A 33 -2.04 -8.50 5.84
CA THR A 33 -2.69 -8.35 4.54
C THR A 33 -3.24 -9.70 4.08
N SER A 34 -4.33 -9.71 3.31
CA SER A 34 -4.91 -10.93 2.75
C SER A 34 -4.19 -11.34 1.47
N PRO A 35 -3.54 -12.52 1.42
CA PRO A 35 -2.92 -13.02 0.18
C PRO A 35 -3.92 -13.12 -0.98
N ALA A 36 -5.15 -13.57 -0.70
CA ALA A 36 -6.21 -13.67 -1.70
C ALA A 36 -6.56 -12.31 -2.30
N ARG A 37 -6.74 -11.27 -1.46
CA ARG A 37 -7.03 -9.91 -1.91
C ARG A 37 -5.86 -9.29 -2.65
N ILE A 38 -4.62 -9.54 -2.22
CA ILE A 38 -3.41 -9.11 -2.94
C ILE A 38 -3.38 -9.74 -4.33
N LEU A 39 -3.60 -11.05 -4.45
CA LEU A 39 -3.60 -11.75 -5.74
C LEU A 39 -4.66 -11.18 -6.68
N VAL A 40 -5.88 -11.01 -6.20
CA VAL A 40 -6.95 -10.44 -7.02
C VAL A 40 -6.62 -9.01 -7.44
N CYS A 41 -6.11 -8.16 -6.54
CA CYS A 41 -5.69 -6.81 -6.88
C CYS A 41 -4.56 -6.81 -7.91
N ALA A 42 -3.62 -7.75 -7.82
CA ALA A 42 -2.52 -7.90 -8.78
C ALA A 42 -3.03 -8.26 -10.18
N VAL A 43 -3.84 -9.32 -10.29
CA VAL A 43 -4.33 -9.85 -11.57
C VAL A 43 -5.32 -8.90 -12.24
N GLU A 44 -6.26 -8.33 -11.47
CA GLU A 44 -7.30 -7.44 -11.97
C GLU A 44 -6.88 -5.98 -12.05
N ARG A 45 -5.61 -5.68 -11.77
CA ARG A 45 -5.06 -4.31 -11.75
C ARG A 45 -5.91 -3.38 -10.89
N ARG A 46 -6.06 -3.70 -9.60
CA ARG A 46 -6.83 -2.91 -8.63
C ARG A 46 -5.93 -2.22 -7.61
N CYS A 47 -6.37 -1.08 -7.16
CA CYS A 47 -5.72 -0.31 -6.09
C CYS A 47 -5.81 -1.06 -4.75
N SER A 48 -4.68 -1.30 -4.10
CA SER A 48 -4.57 -1.95 -2.79
C SER A 48 -5.29 -1.20 -1.66
N ILE A 49 -5.52 0.09 -1.83
CA ILE A 49 -6.15 0.96 -0.83
C ILE A 49 -7.67 0.99 -1.03
N CYS A 50 -8.15 1.43 -2.21
CA CYS A 50 -9.58 1.64 -2.44
C CYS A 50 -10.29 0.49 -3.17
N GLY A 51 -9.55 -0.43 -3.81
CA GLY A 51 -10.11 -1.55 -4.55
C GLY A 51 -10.58 -1.24 -5.98
N LEU A 52 -10.54 0.02 -6.41
CA LEU A 52 -10.92 0.40 -7.77
C LEU A 52 -9.83 0.04 -8.79
N GLY A 53 -10.21 -0.04 -10.07
CA GLY A 53 -9.28 -0.34 -11.16
C GLY A 53 -8.21 0.73 -11.31
N LEU A 54 -6.95 0.32 -11.55
CA LEU A 54 -5.81 1.23 -11.72
C LEU A 54 -5.75 1.91 -13.09
N GLY A 55 -6.61 1.47 -14.03
CA GLY A 55 -6.56 2.00 -15.39
C GLY A 55 -5.27 1.62 -16.14
N LYS A 56 -4.96 2.37 -17.21
CA LYS A 56 -3.79 2.14 -18.08
C LYS A 56 -2.58 3.02 -17.72
N GLY A 57 -2.76 3.97 -16.81
CA GLY A 57 -1.72 4.91 -16.40
C GLY A 57 -0.67 4.29 -15.46
N PRO A 58 0.27 5.11 -15.01
CA PRO A 58 1.27 4.70 -14.05
C PRO A 58 0.63 4.27 -12.73
N VAL A 59 1.32 3.41 -12.02
CA VAL A 59 0.90 2.90 -10.70
C VAL A 59 1.80 3.49 -9.62
N TRP A 60 1.28 3.62 -8.43
CA TRP A 60 1.95 4.28 -7.32
C TRP A 60 2.16 3.36 -6.14
N ARG A 61 3.23 3.59 -5.42
CA ARG A 61 3.56 2.86 -4.20
C ARG A 61 4.21 3.79 -3.17
N VAL A 62 3.98 3.52 -1.90
CA VAL A 62 4.74 4.15 -0.80
C VAL A 62 5.96 3.29 -0.52
N VAL A 63 7.13 3.90 -0.46
CA VAL A 63 8.40 3.25 -0.16
C VAL A 63 9.01 3.78 1.14
N ALA A 64 9.76 2.92 1.85
CA ALA A 64 10.49 3.32 3.04
C ALA A 64 11.73 4.17 2.68
N ALA A 65 12.38 4.76 3.70
CA ALA A 65 13.49 5.69 3.49
C ALA A 65 14.67 5.10 2.72
N GLU A 66 15.13 3.91 3.09
CA GLU A 66 16.25 3.25 2.40
C GLU A 66 15.93 2.98 0.93
N GLU A 67 14.71 2.52 0.66
CA GLU A 67 14.23 2.24 -0.68
C GLU A 67 14.08 3.55 -1.49
N ALA A 68 13.57 4.62 -0.86
CA ALA A 68 13.46 5.94 -1.47
C ALA A 68 14.84 6.50 -1.89
N VAL A 69 15.84 6.36 -1.02
CA VAL A 69 17.22 6.77 -1.32
C VAL A 69 17.81 5.93 -2.44
N ALA A 70 17.59 4.61 -2.44
CA ALA A 70 18.08 3.73 -3.51
C ALA A 70 17.48 4.12 -4.87
N ILE A 71 16.17 4.37 -4.93
CA ILE A 71 15.47 4.83 -6.14
C ILE A 71 16.02 6.19 -6.61
N ALA A 72 16.22 7.14 -5.70
CA ALA A 72 16.70 8.46 -6.05
C ALA A 72 18.16 8.44 -6.53
N THR A 73 18.97 7.48 -6.07
CA THR A 73 20.39 7.36 -6.40
C THR A 73 20.62 6.58 -7.68
N ASP A 74 19.96 5.42 -7.82
CA ASP A 74 20.09 4.53 -8.98
C ASP A 74 18.75 3.82 -9.25
N PRO A 75 17.81 4.48 -9.94
CA PRO A 75 16.48 3.90 -10.22
C PRO A 75 16.57 2.62 -11.07
N VAL A 76 17.52 2.53 -11.98
CA VAL A 76 17.68 1.35 -12.85
C VAL A 76 18.22 0.15 -12.07
N GLY A 77 19.24 0.36 -11.23
CA GLY A 77 19.78 -0.68 -10.35
C GLY A 77 18.72 -1.17 -9.37
N PHE A 78 17.95 -0.27 -8.79
CA PHE A 78 16.82 -0.60 -7.91
C PHE A 78 15.79 -1.49 -8.62
N GLU A 79 15.33 -1.12 -9.81
CA GLU A 79 14.33 -1.87 -10.58
C GLU A 79 14.76 -3.30 -10.89
N ASN A 80 16.05 -3.52 -11.11
CA ASN A 80 16.58 -4.83 -11.44
C ASN A 80 16.72 -5.75 -10.21
N ALA A 81 16.93 -5.19 -9.04
CA ALA A 81 17.22 -5.93 -7.82
C ALA A 81 15.99 -6.12 -6.91
N ALA A 82 15.09 -5.13 -6.87
CA ALA A 82 14.05 -5.07 -5.83
C ALA A 82 12.79 -5.88 -6.16
N THR A 83 12.35 -6.67 -5.18
CA THR A 83 11.00 -7.24 -5.11
C THR A 83 10.30 -6.80 -3.83
N THR A 84 8.99 -6.79 -3.84
CA THR A 84 8.18 -6.43 -2.68
C THR A 84 6.85 -7.18 -2.67
N VAL A 85 6.25 -7.32 -1.49
CA VAL A 85 4.90 -7.86 -1.33
C VAL A 85 3.81 -6.77 -1.32
N GLU A 86 4.19 -5.52 -1.50
CA GLU A 86 3.28 -4.39 -1.45
C GLU A 86 2.67 -4.12 -2.84
N PRO A 87 1.34 -4.30 -3.00
CA PRO A 87 0.68 -4.07 -4.28
C PRO A 87 0.50 -2.57 -4.57
N PRO A 88 0.32 -2.22 -5.86
CA PRO A 88 0.20 -0.83 -6.29
C PRO A 88 -1.12 -0.18 -5.89
N GLY A 89 -1.17 1.14 -6.05
CA GLY A 89 -2.39 1.93 -5.90
C GLY A 89 -2.42 3.17 -6.78
N HIS A 90 -3.49 3.95 -6.64
CA HIS A 90 -3.59 5.28 -7.25
C HIS A 90 -2.74 6.29 -6.50
N ARG A 91 -2.26 7.33 -7.18
CA ARG A 91 -1.52 8.43 -6.55
C ARG A 91 -2.23 9.01 -5.32
N PRO A 92 -3.51 9.45 -5.39
CA PRO A 92 -4.18 10.02 -4.22
C PRO A 92 -4.33 9.03 -3.06
N CYS A 93 -4.52 7.75 -3.36
CA CYS A 93 -4.61 6.72 -2.33
C CYS A 93 -3.27 6.49 -1.61
N MET A 94 -2.16 6.49 -2.36
CA MET A 94 -0.82 6.29 -1.80
C MET A 94 -0.35 7.52 -1.01
N LEU A 95 -0.60 8.73 -1.50
CA LEU A 95 -0.37 9.96 -0.74
C LEU A 95 -1.18 9.98 0.56
N TYR A 96 -2.45 9.61 0.51
CA TYR A 96 -3.28 9.48 1.71
C TYR A 96 -2.70 8.46 2.69
N ALA A 97 -2.29 7.29 2.21
CA ALA A 97 -1.70 6.26 3.06
C ALA A 97 -0.39 6.73 3.70
N ALA A 98 0.46 7.43 2.97
CA ALA A 98 1.72 7.98 3.47
C ALA A 98 1.50 8.98 4.62
N VAL A 99 0.41 9.78 4.55
CA VAL A 99 0.09 10.79 5.56
C VAL A 99 -0.62 10.20 6.77
N VAL A 100 -1.53 9.24 6.57
CA VAL A 100 -2.47 8.80 7.62
C VAL A 100 -2.00 7.52 8.32
N CYS A 101 -1.31 6.62 7.63
CA CYS A 101 -0.80 5.40 8.23
C CYS A 101 0.30 5.70 9.25
N PRO A 102 0.12 5.37 10.55
CA PRO A 102 1.13 5.68 11.57
C PRO A 102 2.52 5.08 11.27
N TRP A 103 2.53 3.93 10.59
CA TRP A 103 3.77 3.29 10.16
C TRP A 103 4.49 4.08 9.06
N LEU A 104 3.75 4.66 8.13
CA LEU A 104 4.31 5.42 7.00
C LEU A 104 4.57 6.88 7.38
N ALA A 105 3.68 7.50 8.17
CA ALA A 105 3.77 8.90 8.56
C ALA A 105 4.87 9.20 9.59
N ARG A 106 5.32 8.19 10.35
CA ARG A 106 6.30 8.39 11.43
C ARG A 106 7.58 7.64 11.13
N PRO A 107 8.73 8.31 10.95
CA PRO A 107 10.01 7.67 10.63
C PRO A 107 10.44 6.61 11.65
N ASN A 108 10.14 6.84 12.91
CA ASN A 108 10.51 5.94 14.01
C ASN A 108 9.40 4.95 14.39
N ALA A 109 8.33 4.83 13.57
CA ALA A 109 7.28 3.86 13.82
C ALA A 109 7.81 2.43 13.72
N ARG A 110 7.33 1.56 14.60
CA ARG A 110 7.67 0.13 14.61
C ARG A 110 6.42 -0.69 14.36
N ARG A 111 6.50 -1.69 13.51
CA ARG A 111 5.44 -2.70 13.38
C ARG A 111 5.40 -3.53 14.64
N ARG A 112 4.20 -3.75 15.15
CA ARG A 112 3.96 -4.74 16.20
C ARG A 112 3.88 -6.10 15.53
N LEU A 113 4.85 -6.99 15.81
CA LEU A 113 4.74 -8.38 15.37
C LEU A 113 3.65 -9.06 16.21
N ASP A 114 2.73 -9.76 15.54
CA ASP A 114 1.70 -10.53 16.22
C ASP A 114 2.37 -11.76 16.85
N ALA A 115 2.39 -11.81 18.18
CA ALA A 115 2.94 -12.93 18.94
C ALA A 115 2.25 -14.27 18.61
N ARG A 116 1.01 -14.23 18.08
CA ARG A 116 0.28 -15.43 17.63
C ARG A 116 0.87 -16.03 16.34
N VAL A 117 1.56 -15.25 15.52
CA VAL A 117 2.15 -15.70 14.27
C VAL A 117 3.58 -16.21 14.49
N VAL A 118 4.30 -15.70 15.48
CA VAL A 118 5.74 -15.96 15.65
C VAL A 118 6.05 -16.87 16.85
N GLY A 119 5.07 -17.17 17.71
CA GLY A 119 5.26 -18.09 18.86
C GLY A 119 6.27 -17.63 19.93
N THR A 120 6.78 -16.40 19.83
CA THR A 120 7.79 -15.82 20.72
C THR A 120 7.33 -14.47 21.30
N PRO A 121 7.78 -14.10 22.51
CA PRO A 121 7.43 -12.82 23.09
C PRO A 121 7.99 -11.68 22.23
N ILE A 122 7.10 -10.86 21.78
CA ILE A 122 7.17 -9.59 21.04
C ILE A 122 8.62 -9.14 20.75
N LEU A 123 9.17 -9.64 19.66
CA LEU A 123 10.25 -8.92 18.99
C LEU A 123 9.64 -7.63 18.41
N ARG A 124 10.18 -6.49 18.79
CA ARG A 124 9.81 -5.22 18.17
C ARG A 124 10.18 -5.30 16.70
N GLY A 125 9.20 -5.22 15.82
CA GLY A 125 9.43 -5.19 14.38
C GLY A 125 10.42 -4.10 14.00
N GLU A 126 10.99 -4.20 12.81
CA GLU A 126 11.91 -3.21 12.27
C GLU A 126 11.33 -1.80 12.37
N ALA A 127 12.14 -0.85 12.76
CA ALA A 127 11.79 0.56 12.67
C ALA A 127 11.78 0.92 11.18
N ARG A 128 10.81 1.74 10.75
CA ARG A 128 10.81 2.29 9.40
C ARG A 128 12.10 3.04 9.10
N GLY A 129 12.62 3.76 10.09
CA GLY A 129 13.82 4.58 9.95
C GLY A 129 13.63 5.81 9.06
N ALA A 130 14.62 6.68 9.10
CA ALA A 130 14.81 7.77 8.15
C ALA A 130 16.29 7.76 7.72
N VAL A 131 16.55 8.18 6.48
CA VAL A 131 17.91 8.37 5.96
C VAL A 131 18.10 9.85 5.71
N GLY A 132 18.84 10.52 6.58
CA GLY A 132 18.91 11.98 6.61
C GLY A 132 17.54 12.59 6.84
N GLU A 133 17.08 13.45 5.94
CA GLU A 133 15.76 14.09 5.98
C GLU A 133 14.66 13.26 5.32
N ILE A 134 14.99 12.16 4.66
CA ILE A 134 14.04 11.33 3.91
C ILE A 134 13.44 10.26 4.82
N GLY A 135 12.14 10.36 5.06
CA GLY A 135 11.33 9.37 5.78
C GLY A 135 10.66 8.32 4.88
N GLY A 136 10.85 8.43 3.57
CA GLY A 136 10.27 7.59 2.51
C GLY A 136 9.86 8.40 1.29
N ALA A 137 9.12 7.78 0.37
CA ALA A 137 8.57 8.47 -0.80
C ALA A 137 7.27 7.83 -1.26
N VAL A 138 6.48 8.58 -2.04
CA VAL A 138 5.42 8.04 -2.89
C VAL A 138 5.93 8.06 -4.32
N VAL A 139 6.13 6.88 -4.91
CA VAL A 139 6.81 6.70 -6.19
C VAL A 139 5.84 6.18 -7.23
N SER A 140 5.93 6.74 -8.43
CA SER A 140 5.20 6.31 -9.61
C SER A 140 6.07 5.39 -10.47
N PHE A 141 5.46 4.34 -11.00
CA PHE A 141 6.09 3.39 -11.91
C PHE A 141 5.21 3.22 -13.15
N GLU A 142 5.82 3.09 -14.32
CA GLU A 142 5.09 2.89 -15.57
C GLU A 142 4.28 1.60 -15.56
N ARG A 143 4.84 0.54 -14.96
CA ARG A 143 4.19 -0.77 -14.85
C ARG A 143 4.71 -1.57 -13.67
N TYR A 144 4.02 -2.65 -13.37
CA TYR A 144 4.50 -3.71 -12.50
C TYR A 144 4.33 -5.08 -13.15
N GLU A 145 5.17 -6.01 -12.72
CA GLU A 145 5.10 -7.44 -12.96
C GLU A 145 4.89 -8.12 -11.60
N PHE A 146 4.33 -9.31 -11.57
CA PHE A 146 4.24 -10.08 -10.34
C PHE A 146 4.43 -11.57 -10.59
N THR A 147 4.91 -12.27 -9.57
CA THR A 147 5.00 -13.72 -9.49
C THR A 147 4.19 -14.24 -8.32
N VAL A 148 3.72 -15.47 -8.42
CA VAL A 148 2.96 -16.15 -7.37
C VAL A 148 3.68 -17.44 -7.04
N GLU A 149 4.28 -17.49 -5.86
CA GLU A 149 4.90 -18.68 -5.30
C GLU A 149 4.28 -18.97 -3.93
N GLU A 150 5.02 -18.83 -2.83
CA GLU A 150 4.46 -18.87 -1.48
C GLU A 150 3.62 -17.62 -1.18
N ARG A 151 3.92 -16.53 -1.86
CA ARG A 151 3.25 -15.23 -1.77
C ARG A 151 3.26 -14.52 -3.12
N VAL A 152 2.47 -13.48 -3.25
CA VAL A 152 2.53 -12.59 -4.41
C VAL A 152 3.69 -11.61 -4.22
N GLU A 153 4.64 -11.61 -5.15
CA GLU A 153 5.77 -10.67 -5.18
C GLU A 153 5.68 -9.77 -6.41
N PHE A 154 5.89 -8.49 -6.20
CA PHE A 154 5.83 -7.46 -7.24
C PHE A 154 7.23 -6.97 -7.60
N ARG A 155 7.42 -6.69 -8.90
CA ARG A 155 8.54 -5.92 -9.43
C ARG A 155 8.00 -4.70 -10.15
N TYR A 156 8.47 -3.54 -9.76
CA TYR A 156 8.07 -2.27 -10.36
C TYR A 156 9.09 -1.83 -11.39
N ARG A 157 8.62 -1.22 -12.50
CA ARG A 157 9.45 -0.83 -13.64
C ARG A 157 9.10 0.56 -14.12
N GLY A 158 10.11 1.30 -14.57
CA GLY A 158 9.99 2.64 -15.12
C GLY A 158 9.59 3.65 -14.05
N VAL A 159 10.56 4.07 -13.22
CA VAL A 159 10.33 5.17 -12.28
C VAL A 159 9.96 6.43 -13.07
N ALA A 160 8.73 6.91 -12.91
CA ALA A 160 8.19 8.03 -13.70
C ALA A 160 8.04 9.31 -12.87
N ASP A 161 7.74 9.21 -11.57
CA ASP A 161 7.61 10.35 -10.67
C ASP A 161 8.00 9.96 -9.24
N PHE A 162 8.45 10.93 -8.46
CA PHE A 162 8.97 10.72 -7.12
C PHE A 162 8.57 11.87 -6.20
N VAL A 163 7.72 11.59 -5.21
CA VAL A 163 7.28 12.55 -4.20
C VAL A 163 7.93 12.16 -2.87
N PRO A 164 8.97 12.87 -2.39
CA PRO A 164 9.62 12.54 -1.14
C PRO A 164 8.69 12.76 0.05
N HIS A 165 8.80 11.89 1.04
CA HIS A 165 8.18 12.06 2.35
C HIS A 165 9.29 12.43 3.34
N LEU A 166 9.46 13.71 3.58
CA LEU A 166 10.49 14.22 4.48
C LEU A 166 10.11 14.00 5.94
N VAL A 167 11.10 14.08 6.81
CA VAL A 167 10.89 14.03 8.26
C VAL A 167 10.41 15.40 8.73
N GLY A 168 9.18 15.49 9.22
CA GLY A 168 8.61 16.71 9.75
C GLY A 168 7.13 16.88 9.41
N GLU A 169 6.40 17.61 10.25
CA GLU A 169 4.95 17.79 10.10
C GLU A 169 4.59 18.73 8.94
N GLU A 170 5.42 19.75 8.67
CA GLU A 170 5.18 20.72 7.60
C GLU A 170 5.08 20.03 6.23
N HIS A 171 5.97 19.07 5.98
CA HIS A 171 5.96 18.31 4.74
C HIS A 171 4.71 17.41 4.59
N LEU A 172 4.12 16.95 5.68
CA LEU A 172 2.86 16.21 5.63
C LEU A 172 1.70 17.08 5.13
N ALA A 173 1.68 18.37 5.45
CA ALA A 173 0.69 19.30 4.94
C ALA A 173 0.81 19.47 3.41
N GLU A 174 2.03 19.61 2.88
CA GLU A 174 2.28 19.69 1.44
C GLU A 174 1.81 18.43 0.71
N LEU A 175 2.06 17.24 1.26
CA LEU A 175 1.55 15.99 0.69
C LEU A 175 0.02 15.92 0.69
N LEU A 176 -0.65 16.49 1.70
CA LEU A 176 -2.11 16.59 1.75
C LEU A 176 -2.65 17.50 0.65
N ASP A 177 -2.00 18.62 0.39
CA ASP A 177 -2.38 19.58 -0.64
C ASP A 177 -2.19 18.99 -2.04
N LEU A 178 -1.07 18.34 -2.30
CA LEU A 178 -0.82 17.61 -3.56
C LEU A 178 -1.90 16.56 -3.83
N ARG A 179 -2.33 15.84 -2.81
CA ARG A 179 -3.39 14.85 -2.89
C ARG A 179 -4.74 15.45 -3.29
N SER A 180 -5.02 16.67 -2.86
CA SER A 180 -6.34 17.31 -3.06
C SER A 180 -6.64 17.61 -4.53
N GLY A 181 -5.61 17.80 -5.36
CA GLY A 181 -5.74 18.06 -6.80
C GLY A 181 -5.88 16.80 -7.66
N ASP A 182 -5.73 15.61 -7.09
CA ASP A 182 -5.77 14.38 -7.88
C ASP A 182 -7.20 13.89 -8.15
N ALA A 183 -7.51 13.69 -9.44
CA ALA A 183 -8.75 13.05 -9.85
C ALA A 183 -8.77 11.57 -9.43
N HIS A 184 -9.97 11.08 -9.09
CA HIS A 184 -10.20 9.67 -8.82
C HIS A 184 -11.26 9.13 -9.77
N PRO A 185 -11.12 7.90 -10.32
CA PRO A 185 -12.13 7.31 -11.20
C PRO A 185 -13.50 7.19 -10.51
N ASP A 186 -14.57 7.43 -11.26
CA ASP A 186 -15.97 7.29 -10.80
C ASP A 186 -16.42 5.80 -10.78
N GLU A 187 -15.54 4.89 -10.46
CA GLU A 187 -15.83 3.45 -10.38
C GLU A 187 -16.23 3.06 -8.96
N VAL A 188 -17.19 2.17 -8.83
CA VAL A 188 -17.60 1.61 -7.53
C VAL A 188 -16.74 0.40 -7.18
N CYS A 189 -16.25 0.36 -5.95
CA CYS A 189 -15.50 -0.80 -5.47
C CYS A 189 -16.42 -2.04 -5.45
N PRO A 190 -15.99 -3.18 -6.03
CA PRO A 190 -16.79 -4.40 -6.01
C PRO A 190 -17.12 -4.85 -4.58
N GLU A 191 -18.35 -5.29 -4.34
CA GLU A 191 -18.84 -5.74 -3.03
C GLU A 191 -17.92 -6.79 -2.38
N TRP A 192 -17.42 -7.75 -3.16
CA TRP A 192 -16.54 -8.80 -2.68
C TRP A 192 -15.17 -8.27 -2.15
N LEU A 193 -14.78 -7.05 -2.49
CA LEU A 193 -13.60 -6.38 -1.92
C LEU A 193 -13.94 -5.54 -0.69
N LEU A 194 -15.20 -5.40 -0.30
CA LEU A 194 -15.58 -4.62 0.87
C LEU A 194 -15.25 -5.38 2.16
N ASP A 195 -16.04 -6.35 2.54
CA ASP A 195 -15.95 -7.05 3.82
C ASP A 195 -16.06 -8.58 3.74
N ASP A 196 -16.33 -9.15 2.57
CA ASP A 196 -16.43 -10.61 2.37
C ASP A 196 -15.07 -11.24 2.01
N GLU A 197 -14.36 -11.75 3.02
CA GLU A 197 -13.10 -12.46 2.83
C GLU A 197 -13.28 -13.77 2.05
N GLY A 198 -14.39 -14.49 2.29
CA GLY A 198 -14.69 -15.73 1.59
C GLY A 198 -14.92 -15.51 0.09
N ALA A 199 -15.59 -14.41 -0.29
CA ALA A 199 -15.75 -14.05 -1.70
C ALA A 199 -14.41 -13.69 -2.35
N ALA A 200 -13.52 -12.97 -1.65
CA ALA A 200 -12.19 -12.68 -2.14
C ALA A 200 -11.36 -13.96 -2.35
N GLN A 201 -11.43 -14.90 -1.42
CA GLN A 201 -10.76 -16.21 -1.55
C GLN A 201 -11.29 -17.01 -2.74
N ARG A 202 -12.62 -17.16 -2.90
CA ARG A 202 -13.22 -17.84 -4.07
C ARG A 202 -12.83 -17.19 -5.39
N ARG A 203 -12.66 -15.87 -5.41
CA ARG A 203 -12.21 -15.16 -6.61
C ARG A 203 -10.74 -15.42 -6.89
N ALA A 204 -9.88 -15.39 -5.88
CA ALA A 204 -8.45 -15.69 -6.01
C ALA A 204 -8.19 -17.10 -6.57
N LEU A 205 -8.98 -18.09 -6.17
CA LEU A 205 -8.90 -19.47 -6.69
C LEU A 205 -9.14 -19.62 -8.21
N ARG A 206 -9.59 -18.56 -8.89
CA ARG A 206 -9.71 -18.57 -10.36
C ARG A 206 -8.40 -18.27 -11.07
N TYR A 207 -7.37 -17.86 -10.33
CA TYR A 207 -6.10 -17.37 -10.87
C TYR A 207 -4.89 -18.25 -10.49
N VAL A 208 -5.13 -19.34 -9.76
CA VAL A 208 -4.12 -20.33 -9.34
C VAL A 208 -4.44 -21.72 -9.84
#